data_b4ecdf05043641005c4d6bbc9acd3912
#
_entry.id   b4ecdf05043641005c4d6bbc9acd3912
#
_cell.length_a   1.000
_cell.length_b   1.000
_cell.length_c   1.000
_cell.angle_alpha   90.00
_cell.angle_beta   90.00
_cell.angle_gamma   90.00
#
_symmetry.space_group_name_H-M   'P 1'
#
loop_
_entity.id
_entity.type
_entity.pdbx_description
1 polymer ?
#
loop_
_entity_poly.entity_id
_entity_poly.type
_entity_poly.pdbx_seq_one_letter_code
_entity_poly.pdbx_strand_id
1 'polypeptide(L)'
;SDVCSSDLEDRYDFVRDILIRYKDLKRIYGYKIKDYWRNIASVDDYYSTNMDFLKADVRNYFFKQYPDVYSKVDDLPPAKYNPGSQVRNSLVSSGCIINGVVENSVIFKKSYIGNNCVIKNSIILNDVYIGDNTHIENCIVESRDTIRANSYFVGEGEVKIVVERNERYVI
;
A
#
# COMPACT_ATOMS: atom_id res chain seq x y z
N SER A 1 30.91 12.41 3.05
CA SER A 1 30.24 11.11 3.15
C SER A 1 30.08 10.78 4.61
N ASP A 2 28.87 10.95 5.12
CA ASP A 2 28.57 10.68 6.52
C ASP A 2 28.40 9.16 6.67
N VAL A 3 29.51 8.50 6.96
CA VAL A 3 29.48 7.09 7.37
C VAL A 3 28.80 7.04 8.74
N CYS A 4 27.68 6.36 8.85
CA CYS A 4 27.01 6.17 10.11
C CYS A 4 27.96 5.45 11.07
N SER A 5 28.12 5.96 12.30
CA SER A 5 29.04 5.35 13.29
C SER A 5 28.68 3.89 13.64
N SER A 6 27.50 3.44 13.28
CA SER A 6 27.07 2.05 13.39
C SER A 6 27.77 1.12 12.41
N ASP A 7 28.21 1.62 11.24
CA ASP A 7 28.82 0.80 10.19
C ASP A 7 30.27 0.41 10.50
N LEU A 8 30.90 1.10 11.45
CA LEU A 8 32.32 0.92 11.78
C LEU A 8 32.61 -0.19 12.79
N GLU A 9 31.58 -0.70 13.50
CA GLU A 9 31.77 -1.67 14.59
C GLU A 9 30.66 -2.75 14.63
N ASP A 10 30.10 -3.16 13.50
CA ASP A 10 29.00 -4.15 13.42
C ASP A 10 27.79 -3.80 14.32
N ARG A 11 27.43 -2.52 14.36
CA ARG A 11 26.32 -2.00 15.15
C ARG A 11 25.14 -1.73 14.24
N TYR A 12 24.09 -2.49 14.37
CA TYR A 12 22.93 -2.45 13.48
C TYR A 12 21.68 -1.82 14.10
N ASP A 13 21.64 -1.71 15.43
CA ASP A 13 20.47 -1.17 16.14
C ASP A 13 20.80 0.20 16.75
N PHE A 14 20.20 1.26 16.20
CA PHE A 14 20.42 2.63 16.66
C PHE A 14 20.04 2.83 18.14
N VAL A 15 18.94 2.23 18.58
CA VAL A 15 18.49 2.39 19.98
C VAL A 15 19.41 1.65 20.93
N ARG A 16 19.67 0.38 20.66
CA ARG A 16 20.43 -0.51 21.53
C ARG A 16 21.91 -0.16 21.54
N ASP A 17 22.48 0.00 20.36
CA ASP A 17 23.92 0.10 20.21
C ASP A 17 24.44 1.55 20.32
N ILE A 18 23.57 2.54 20.12
CA ILE A 18 23.94 3.95 20.23
C ILE A 18 23.24 4.62 21.41
N LEU A 19 21.92 4.69 21.45
CA LEU A 19 21.21 5.47 22.46
C LEU A 19 21.42 4.89 23.88
N ILE A 20 21.19 3.60 24.05
CA ILE A 20 21.32 2.96 25.38
C ILE A 20 22.78 2.97 25.85
N ARG A 21 23.72 2.67 24.95
CA ARG A 21 25.13 2.60 25.28
C ARG A 21 25.71 3.95 25.72
N TYR A 22 25.29 5.04 25.07
CA TYR A 22 25.83 6.38 25.34
C TYR A 22 24.90 7.26 26.16
N LYS A 23 23.85 6.72 26.78
CA LYS A 23 22.86 7.48 27.56
C LYS A 23 23.47 8.32 28.69
N ASP A 24 24.56 7.84 29.32
CA ASP A 24 25.22 8.50 30.44
C ASP A 24 26.33 9.47 29.98
N LEU A 25 26.77 9.37 28.72
CA LEU A 25 27.83 10.18 28.13
C LEU A 25 27.31 11.31 27.24
N LYS A 26 26.08 11.24 26.79
CA LYS A 26 25.45 12.20 25.87
C LYS A 26 24.15 12.74 26.46
N ARG A 27 23.85 14.00 26.18
CA ARG A 27 22.53 14.56 26.48
C ARG A 27 21.53 14.10 25.43
N ILE A 28 20.69 13.12 25.76
CA ILE A 28 19.69 12.56 24.86
C ILE A 28 18.32 13.06 25.30
N TYR A 29 17.58 13.66 24.39
CA TYR A 29 16.24 14.17 24.63
C TYR A 29 15.22 13.38 23.79
N GLY A 30 14.14 12.94 24.40
CA GLY A 30 13.01 12.34 23.69
C GLY A 30 12.02 13.41 23.23
N TYR A 31 11.61 13.33 21.96
CA TYR A 31 10.49 14.10 21.44
C TYR A 31 9.28 13.19 21.23
N LYS A 32 8.17 13.50 21.89
CA LYS A 32 6.93 12.75 21.74
C LYS A 32 6.16 13.26 20.53
N ILE A 33 6.09 12.44 19.46
CA ILE A 33 5.23 12.70 18.31
C ILE A 33 3.78 12.61 18.77
N LYS A 34 2.98 13.65 18.51
CA LYS A 34 1.55 13.70 18.85
C LYS A 34 0.64 13.36 17.67
N ASP A 35 1.23 13.36 16.47
CA ASP A 35 0.54 13.21 15.21
C ASP A 35 0.53 11.74 14.74
N TYR A 36 -0.05 11.49 13.57
CA TYR A 36 -0.10 10.17 12.99
C TYR A 36 1.31 9.61 12.73
N TRP A 37 1.60 8.47 13.30
CA TRP A 37 2.84 7.74 13.10
C TRP A 37 2.58 6.24 13.10
N ARG A 38 3.23 5.52 12.20
CA ARG A 38 3.16 4.06 12.10
C ARG A 38 4.56 3.48 11.88
N ASN A 39 4.85 2.37 12.52
CA ASN A 39 5.97 1.53 12.20
C ASN A 39 5.53 0.48 11.17
N ILE A 40 6.29 0.28 10.09
CA ILE A 40 6.02 -0.74 9.08
C ILE A 40 7.14 -1.77 9.17
N ALA A 41 6.95 -2.78 10.02
CA ALA A 41 7.93 -3.84 10.26
C ALA A 41 7.45 -5.21 9.75
N SER A 42 6.17 -5.35 9.43
CA SER A 42 5.56 -6.58 8.95
C SER A 42 4.60 -6.33 7.77
N VAL A 43 4.16 -7.41 7.14
CA VAL A 43 3.12 -7.35 6.09
C VAL A 43 1.81 -6.81 6.65
N ASP A 44 1.45 -7.20 7.87
CA ASP A 44 0.23 -6.75 8.53
C ASP A 44 0.30 -5.26 8.88
N ASP A 45 1.47 -4.76 9.30
CA ASP A 45 1.68 -3.33 9.51
C ASP A 45 1.56 -2.54 8.20
N TYR A 46 2.11 -3.08 7.11
CA TYR A 46 1.98 -2.48 5.79
C TYR A 46 0.51 -2.43 5.34
N TYR A 47 -0.19 -3.54 5.49
CA TYR A 47 -1.61 -3.64 5.15
C TYR A 47 -2.45 -2.66 5.97
N SER A 48 -2.33 -2.71 7.30
CA SER A 48 -3.10 -1.85 8.20
C SER A 48 -2.81 -0.37 8.00
N THR A 49 -1.56 0.00 7.73
CA THR A 49 -1.16 1.38 7.44
C THR A 49 -1.79 1.88 6.14
N ASN A 50 -1.82 1.07 5.07
CA ASN A 50 -2.51 1.44 3.84
C ASN A 50 -4.02 1.59 4.04
N MET A 51 -4.64 0.66 4.79
CA MET A 51 -6.07 0.72 5.10
C MET A 51 -6.45 1.91 5.98
N ASP A 52 -5.54 2.41 6.82
CA ASP A 52 -5.77 3.64 7.59
C ASP A 52 -6.06 4.84 6.68
N PHE A 53 -5.54 4.88 5.45
CA PHE A 53 -5.86 5.95 4.50
C PHE A 53 -7.31 5.93 3.99
N LEU A 54 -8.07 4.87 4.24
CA LEU A 54 -9.52 4.87 4.01
C LEU A 54 -10.28 5.72 5.06
N LYS A 55 -9.64 6.06 6.18
CA LYS A 55 -10.19 6.93 7.22
C LYS A 55 -10.02 8.40 6.84
N ALA A 56 -11.07 9.19 7.05
CA ALA A 56 -11.06 10.60 6.65
C ALA A 56 -10.07 11.46 7.45
N ASP A 57 -9.88 11.16 8.73
CA ASP A 57 -8.94 11.85 9.62
C ASP A 57 -7.49 11.69 9.15
N VAL A 58 -7.08 10.48 8.82
CA VAL A 58 -5.73 10.20 8.29
C VAL A 58 -5.49 10.92 6.96
N ARG A 59 -6.46 10.87 6.03
CA ARG A 59 -6.36 11.62 4.76
C ARG A 59 -6.29 13.12 4.97
N ASN A 60 -7.09 13.66 5.88
CA ASN A 60 -7.08 15.09 6.17
C ASN A 60 -5.74 15.53 6.77
N TYR A 61 -5.16 14.72 7.64
CA TYR A 61 -3.84 14.99 8.19
C TYR A 61 -2.80 15.14 7.07
N PHE A 62 -2.66 14.15 6.18
CA PHE A 62 -1.63 14.16 5.14
C PHE A 62 -1.92 15.13 3.98
N PHE A 63 -3.15 15.28 3.55
CA PHE A 63 -3.46 15.99 2.31
C PHE A 63 -4.03 17.40 2.50
N LYS A 64 -4.43 17.76 3.73
CA LYS A 64 -4.95 19.10 4.02
C LYS A 64 -4.13 19.87 5.05
N GLN A 65 -3.70 19.20 6.13
CA GLN A 65 -2.94 19.86 7.20
C GLN A 65 -1.45 19.96 6.86
N TYR A 66 -0.91 18.98 6.16
CA TYR A 66 0.49 18.94 5.75
C TYR A 66 0.61 18.71 4.25
N PRO A 67 0.17 19.68 3.43
CA PRO A 67 0.18 19.54 1.96
C PRO A 67 1.59 19.47 1.36
N ASP A 68 2.61 19.82 2.13
CA ASP A 68 4.03 19.84 1.69
C ASP A 68 4.70 18.46 1.67
N VAL A 69 3.92 17.38 1.76
CA VAL A 69 4.44 16.04 1.55
C VAL A 69 4.64 15.79 0.06
N TYR A 70 5.90 15.91 -0.38
CA TYR A 70 6.27 15.70 -1.78
C TYR A 70 6.37 14.21 -2.09
N SER A 71 5.79 13.81 -3.21
CA SER A 71 5.88 12.46 -3.74
C SER A 71 6.14 12.50 -5.24
N LYS A 72 6.56 11.37 -5.82
CA LYS A 72 6.69 11.26 -7.27
C LYS A 72 5.31 11.40 -7.93
N VAL A 73 5.16 12.43 -8.74
CA VAL A 73 3.96 12.66 -9.56
C VAL A 73 4.20 12.05 -10.94
N ASP A 74 3.31 11.14 -11.36
CA ASP A 74 3.28 10.64 -12.72
C ASP A 74 2.13 11.33 -13.48
N ASP A 75 2.39 11.75 -14.71
CA ASP A 75 1.36 12.31 -15.58
C ASP A 75 0.53 11.17 -16.18
N LEU A 76 -0.53 10.81 -15.49
CA LEU A 76 -1.44 9.72 -15.84
C LEU A 76 -2.88 10.25 -15.97
N PRO A 77 -3.69 9.65 -16.86
CA PRO A 77 -5.09 10.00 -16.96
C PRO A 77 -5.83 9.69 -15.65
N PRO A 78 -6.95 10.35 -15.37
CA PRO A 78 -7.82 10.00 -14.26
C PRO A 78 -8.25 8.53 -14.31
N ALA A 79 -8.63 7.97 -13.16
CA ALA A 79 -9.22 6.63 -13.12
C ALA A 79 -10.53 6.59 -13.90
N LYS A 80 -10.72 5.55 -14.70
CA LYS A 80 -11.93 5.31 -15.50
C LYS A 80 -12.80 4.24 -14.83
N TYR A 81 -14.06 4.59 -14.66
CA TYR A 81 -15.09 3.68 -14.12
C TYR A 81 -16.05 3.35 -15.26
N ASN A 82 -16.08 2.11 -15.68
CA ASN A 82 -16.97 1.67 -16.76
C ASN A 82 -18.39 1.37 -16.25
N PRO A 83 -19.42 1.38 -17.12
CA PRO A 83 -20.79 1.07 -16.74
C PRO A 83 -20.88 -0.26 -15.99
N GLY A 84 -21.62 -0.27 -14.87
CA GLY A 84 -21.76 -1.43 -14.00
C GLY A 84 -20.72 -1.57 -12.91
N SER A 85 -19.63 -0.82 -12.95
CA SER A 85 -18.65 -0.80 -11.85
C SER A 85 -19.23 -0.17 -10.58
N GLN A 86 -18.82 -0.67 -9.43
CA GLN A 86 -19.21 -0.15 -8.12
C GLN A 86 -17.97 0.01 -7.26
N VAL A 87 -17.75 1.23 -6.76
CA VAL A 87 -16.62 1.52 -5.87
C VAL A 87 -17.16 2.12 -4.57
N ARG A 88 -16.85 1.49 -3.45
CA ARG A 88 -17.30 1.89 -2.12
C ARG A 88 -16.13 1.95 -1.15
N ASN A 89 -16.05 3.04 -0.38
CA ASN A 89 -15.03 3.24 0.65
C ASN A 89 -13.62 2.81 0.21
N SER A 90 -13.20 3.23 -1.00
CA SER A 90 -11.94 2.80 -1.59
C SER A 90 -11.14 3.97 -2.13
N LEU A 91 -9.83 3.84 -2.18
CA LEU A 91 -8.93 4.77 -2.84
C LEU A 91 -8.49 4.17 -4.17
N VAL A 92 -8.69 4.91 -5.26
CA VAL A 92 -8.31 4.50 -6.60
C VAL A 92 -7.39 5.56 -7.20
N SER A 93 -6.18 5.16 -7.54
CA SER A 93 -5.17 6.05 -8.10
C SER A 93 -5.38 6.29 -9.60
N SER A 94 -4.64 7.25 -10.16
CA SER A 94 -4.69 7.60 -11.58
C SER A 94 -4.29 6.45 -12.51
N GLY A 95 -4.82 6.47 -13.73
CA GLY A 95 -4.55 5.48 -14.77
C GLY A 95 -5.23 4.13 -14.56
N CYS A 96 -6.09 3.98 -13.55
CA CYS A 96 -6.84 2.74 -13.32
C CYS A 96 -8.08 2.62 -14.21
N ILE A 97 -8.45 1.39 -14.55
CA ILE A 97 -9.70 1.07 -15.24
C ILE A 97 -10.46 0.04 -14.40
N ILE A 98 -11.68 0.39 -14.00
CA ILE A 98 -12.51 -0.43 -13.11
C ILE A 98 -13.78 -0.86 -13.83
N ASN A 99 -13.97 -2.20 -13.96
CA ASN A 99 -15.19 -2.79 -14.53
C ASN A 99 -16.00 -3.61 -13.50
N GLY A 100 -15.40 -3.90 -12.33
CA GLY A 100 -15.98 -4.72 -11.29
C GLY A 100 -16.41 -3.96 -10.03
N VAL A 101 -16.55 -4.69 -8.95
CA VAL A 101 -16.88 -4.19 -7.62
C VAL A 101 -15.60 -4.05 -6.79
N VAL A 102 -15.37 -2.86 -6.23
CA VAL A 102 -14.24 -2.58 -5.35
C VAL A 102 -14.77 -2.00 -4.03
N GLU A 103 -14.47 -2.65 -2.93
CA GLU A 103 -14.98 -2.28 -1.61
C GLU A 103 -13.86 -2.31 -0.56
N ASN A 104 -13.80 -1.28 0.29
CA ASN A 104 -12.81 -1.16 1.37
C ASN A 104 -11.37 -1.46 0.91
N SER A 105 -10.96 -0.95 -0.24
CA SER A 105 -9.71 -1.36 -0.88
C SER A 105 -8.89 -0.16 -1.35
N VAL A 106 -7.58 -0.39 -1.49
CA VAL A 106 -6.64 0.61 -2.03
C VAL A 106 -6.08 0.10 -3.34
N ILE A 107 -6.39 0.81 -4.43
CA ILE A 107 -5.95 0.47 -5.79
C ILE A 107 -4.91 1.48 -6.24
N PHE A 108 -3.69 1.01 -6.42
CA PHE A 108 -2.58 1.85 -6.90
C PHE A 108 -2.65 2.05 -8.41
N LYS A 109 -1.79 2.93 -8.91
CA LYS A 109 -1.81 3.44 -10.28
C LYS A 109 -1.70 2.36 -11.36
N LYS A 110 -2.32 2.63 -12.53
CA LYS A 110 -2.27 1.81 -13.74
C LYS A 110 -2.84 0.39 -13.57
N SER A 111 -3.69 0.16 -12.59
CA SER A 111 -4.30 -1.16 -12.38
C SER A 111 -5.56 -1.32 -13.21
N TYR A 112 -5.76 -2.51 -13.78
CA TYR A 112 -6.95 -2.91 -14.50
C TYR A 112 -7.74 -3.94 -13.71
N ILE A 113 -9.01 -3.68 -13.46
CA ILE A 113 -9.95 -4.59 -12.81
C ILE A 113 -10.98 -5.02 -13.85
N GLY A 114 -11.02 -6.32 -14.16
CA GLY A 114 -11.89 -6.92 -15.16
C GLY A 114 -13.37 -6.90 -14.81
N ASN A 115 -14.19 -7.41 -15.74
CA ASN A 115 -15.64 -7.51 -15.56
C ASN A 115 -16.00 -8.54 -14.50
N ASN A 116 -17.08 -8.32 -13.77
CA ASN A 116 -17.57 -9.20 -12.71
C ASN A 116 -16.55 -9.53 -11.62
N CYS A 117 -15.47 -8.74 -11.52
CA CYS A 117 -14.51 -8.88 -10.44
C CYS A 117 -15.07 -8.35 -9.14
N VAL A 118 -14.69 -8.98 -8.03
CA VAL A 118 -15.01 -8.54 -6.68
C VAL A 118 -13.71 -8.40 -5.89
N ILE A 119 -13.37 -7.16 -5.55
CA ILE A 119 -12.17 -6.84 -4.76
C ILE A 119 -12.63 -6.26 -3.43
N LYS A 120 -12.30 -6.93 -2.33
CA LYS A 120 -12.67 -6.50 -0.98
C LYS A 120 -11.49 -6.49 -0.03
N ASN A 121 -11.47 -5.51 0.87
CA ASN A 121 -10.48 -5.44 1.94
C ASN A 121 -9.05 -5.73 1.44
N SER A 122 -8.69 -5.18 0.28
CA SER A 122 -7.46 -5.59 -0.41
C SER A 122 -6.64 -4.40 -0.90
N ILE A 123 -5.36 -4.65 -1.07
CA ILE A 123 -4.42 -3.68 -1.63
C ILE A 123 -3.94 -4.22 -2.97
N ILE A 124 -4.21 -3.49 -4.04
CA ILE A 124 -3.72 -3.81 -5.38
C ILE A 124 -2.61 -2.83 -5.72
N LEU A 125 -1.38 -3.31 -5.83
CA LEU A 125 -0.23 -2.46 -6.10
C LEU A 125 -0.19 -1.98 -7.55
N ASN A 126 0.91 -1.30 -7.93
CA ASN A 126 1.00 -0.63 -9.22
C ASN A 126 1.00 -1.60 -10.40
N ASP A 127 0.33 -1.20 -11.48
CA ASP A 127 0.44 -1.85 -12.78
C ASP A 127 -0.01 -3.32 -12.77
N VAL A 128 -1.06 -3.61 -12.00
CA VAL A 128 -1.65 -4.95 -11.88
C VAL A 128 -2.78 -5.11 -12.88
N TYR A 129 -2.82 -6.26 -13.56
CA TYR A 129 -3.92 -6.67 -14.41
C TYR A 129 -4.73 -7.80 -13.73
N ILE A 130 -6.02 -7.58 -13.52
CA ILE A 130 -6.92 -8.58 -12.96
C ILE A 130 -7.95 -8.98 -14.02
N GLY A 131 -7.90 -10.24 -14.45
CA GLY A 131 -8.81 -10.81 -15.44
C GLY A 131 -10.24 -10.96 -14.92
N ASP A 132 -11.18 -11.12 -15.84
CA ASP A 132 -12.61 -11.16 -15.55
C ASP A 132 -13.02 -12.26 -14.55
N ASN A 133 -14.14 -12.08 -13.86
CA ASN A 133 -14.72 -13.03 -12.90
C ASN A 133 -13.77 -13.42 -11.75
N THR A 134 -12.87 -12.53 -11.35
CA THR A 134 -11.91 -12.79 -10.28
C THR A 134 -12.41 -12.26 -8.95
N HIS A 135 -12.23 -13.05 -7.89
CA HIS A 135 -12.53 -12.66 -6.52
C HIS A 135 -11.25 -12.55 -5.70
N ILE A 136 -11.03 -11.37 -5.09
CA ILE A 136 -9.89 -11.11 -4.23
C ILE A 136 -10.38 -10.47 -2.93
N GLU A 137 -10.07 -11.09 -1.80
CA GLU A 137 -10.47 -10.60 -0.49
C GLU A 137 -9.36 -10.77 0.54
N ASN A 138 -9.13 -9.74 1.34
CA ASN A 138 -8.10 -9.72 2.39
C ASN A 138 -6.70 -10.08 1.84
N CYS A 139 -6.33 -9.45 0.71
CA CYS A 139 -5.08 -9.75 0.00
C CYS A 139 -4.27 -8.48 -0.30
N ILE A 140 -2.98 -8.69 -0.49
CA ILE A 140 -2.08 -7.73 -1.15
C ILE A 140 -1.63 -8.37 -2.46
N VAL A 141 -1.91 -7.73 -3.60
CA VAL A 141 -1.45 -8.17 -4.91
C VAL A 141 -0.22 -7.38 -5.30
N GLU A 142 0.86 -8.08 -5.66
CA GLU A 142 2.15 -7.48 -5.97
C GLU A 142 2.12 -6.64 -7.26
N SER A 143 3.02 -5.67 -7.32
CA SER A 143 3.16 -4.78 -8.48
C SER A 143 3.51 -5.54 -9.76
N ARG A 144 2.94 -5.12 -10.89
CA ARG A 144 3.15 -5.68 -12.23
C ARG A 144 2.68 -7.13 -12.38
N ASP A 145 1.83 -7.57 -11.48
CA ASP A 145 1.23 -8.89 -11.55
C ASP A 145 0.11 -8.98 -12.59
N THR A 146 -0.10 -10.18 -13.10
CA THR A 146 -1.18 -10.50 -14.01
C THR A 146 -1.97 -11.67 -13.46
N ILE A 147 -3.13 -11.37 -12.91
CA ILE A 147 -4.07 -12.36 -12.38
C ILE A 147 -4.97 -12.85 -13.52
N ARG A 148 -5.03 -14.15 -13.72
CA ARG A 148 -5.87 -14.76 -14.75
C ARG A 148 -7.35 -14.60 -14.41
N ALA A 149 -8.20 -14.64 -15.45
CA ALA A 149 -9.65 -14.69 -15.26
C ALA A 149 -10.08 -15.92 -14.46
N ASN A 150 -11.20 -15.80 -13.76
CA ASN A 150 -11.81 -16.84 -12.90
C ASN A 150 -10.92 -17.26 -11.72
N SER A 151 -10.01 -16.39 -11.27
CA SER A 151 -9.15 -16.65 -10.09
C SER A 151 -9.89 -16.33 -8.79
N TYR A 152 -9.50 -17.02 -7.72
CA TYR A 152 -10.09 -16.85 -6.40
C TYR A 152 -8.99 -16.80 -5.32
N PHE A 153 -8.84 -15.66 -4.67
CA PHE A 153 -7.85 -15.44 -3.61
C PHE A 153 -8.51 -14.83 -2.38
N VAL A 154 -8.45 -15.54 -1.28
CA VAL A 154 -8.97 -15.07 0.02
C VAL A 154 -7.94 -15.32 1.10
N GLY A 155 -7.64 -14.30 1.90
CA GLY A 155 -6.84 -14.42 3.11
C GLY A 155 -7.75 -14.80 4.29
N GLU A 156 -7.69 -16.06 4.73
CA GLU A 156 -8.47 -16.57 5.85
C GLU A 156 -7.76 -16.25 7.17
N GLY A 157 -8.22 -15.20 7.86
CA GLY A 157 -7.68 -14.79 9.15
C GLY A 157 -6.39 -13.96 9.10
N GLU A 158 -5.58 -14.11 8.05
CA GLU A 158 -4.34 -13.35 7.81
C GLU A 158 -4.36 -12.75 6.41
N VAL A 159 -3.60 -11.67 6.22
CA VAL A 159 -3.45 -11.02 4.91
C VAL A 159 -2.64 -11.91 3.98
N LYS A 160 -3.21 -12.27 2.83
CA LYS A 160 -2.54 -13.10 1.83
C LYS A 160 -1.80 -12.23 0.82
N ILE A 161 -0.52 -12.54 0.60
CA ILE A 161 0.24 -11.95 -0.50
C ILE A 161 0.02 -12.79 -1.76
N VAL A 162 -0.41 -12.14 -2.84
CA VAL A 162 -0.62 -12.78 -4.14
C VAL A 162 0.47 -12.31 -5.09
N VAL A 163 1.21 -13.27 -5.64
CA VAL A 163 2.28 -13.08 -6.61
C VAL A 163 2.06 -14.07 -7.76
N GLU A 164 1.51 -13.60 -8.86
CA GLU A 164 1.27 -14.40 -10.06
C GLU A 164 1.94 -13.75 -11.26
N ARG A 165 3.13 -14.19 -11.61
CA ARG A 165 3.90 -13.66 -12.76
C ARG A 165 3.44 -14.29 -14.09
N ASN A 166 2.18 -14.11 -14.42
CA ASN A 166 1.65 -14.57 -15.69
C ASN A 166 2.02 -13.58 -16.82
N GLU A 167 2.19 -14.09 -18.03
CA GLU A 167 2.31 -13.23 -19.20
C GLU A 167 1.01 -12.46 -19.44
N ARG A 168 1.12 -11.16 -19.67
CA ARG A 168 -0.02 -10.35 -20.08
C ARG A 168 -0.46 -10.73 -21.48
N TYR A 169 -1.73 -11.01 -21.64
CA TYR A 169 -2.30 -11.06 -22.97
C TYR A 169 -2.27 -9.62 -23.54
N VAL A 170 -1.49 -9.43 -24.62
CA VAL A 170 -1.56 -8.21 -25.41
C VAL A 170 -2.90 -8.25 -26.14
N ILE A 171 -3.82 -7.36 -25.75
CA ILE A 171 -5.10 -7.15 -26.45
C ILE A 171 -4.86 -6.23 -27.62
#